data_36e106a9a944dc6876c21affbe992b88
#
_entry.id   36e106a9a944dc6876c21affbe992b88
#
_cell.length_a   1.000
_cell.length_b   1.000
_cell.length_c   1.000
_cell.angle_alpha   90.00
_cell.angle_beta   90.00
_cell.angle_gamma   90.00
#
_symmetry.space_group_name_H-M   'P 1'
#
loop_
_entity.id
_entity.type
_entity.pdbx_description
1 polymer ?
#
loop_
_entity_poly.entity_id
_entity_poly.type
_entity_poly.pdbx_seq_one_letter_code
_entity_poly.pdbx_strand_id
1 'polypeptide(L)'
;YKTKFETIGILSDQYLQARGRTDIDSIILRKVEALISEVRNDTANRLMFEAMLDKDLDMIMTHLRSEMPKLKEIDYAIFSYCVVGFDSTTISRLLDISINNVYARKRRIKVKIEEKSPEHASQFLEMLV
;
A
#
# COMPACT_ATOMS: atom_id res chain seq x y z
N TYR A 1 4.51 8.53 -17.66
CA TYR A 1 4.67 8.04 -16.28
C TYR A 1 4.33 9.10 -15.24
N LYS A 2 4.92 10.27 -15.35
CA LYS A 2 4.72 11.35 -14.38
C LYS A 2 3.25 11.73 -14.24
N THR A 3 2.54 11.92 -15.36
CA THR A 3 1.11 12.24 -15.35
C THR A 3 0.28 11.14 -14.72
N LYS A 4 0.62 9.88 -15.01
CA LYS A 4 -0.05 8.71 -14.47
C LYS A 4 0.07 8.65 -12.94
N PHE A 5 1.28 8.89 -12.41
CA PHE A 5 1.50 8.90 -10.96
C PHE A 5 0.81 10.07 -10.27
N GLU A 6 0.79 11.24 -10.90
CA GLU A 6 0.04 12.38 -10.39
C GLU A 6 -1.45 12.05 -10.29
N THR A 7 -2.00 11.40 -11.33
CA THR A 7 -3.40 10.97 -11.33
C THR A 7 -3.68 9.95 -10.23
N ILE A 8 -2.79 8.95 -10.03
CA ILE A 8 -2.91 7.98 -8.95
C ILE A 8 -2.90 8.70 -7.60
N GLY A 9 -2.00 9.66 -7.41
CA GLY A 9 -1.93 10.43 -6.18
C GLY A 9 -3.22 11.16 -5.87
N ILE A 10 -3.78 11.85 -6.85
CA ILE A 10 -5.04 12.57 -6.71
C ILE A 10 -6.20 11.62 -6.38
N LEU A 11 -6.31 10.52 -7.11
CA LEU A 11 -7.37 9.54 -6.88
C LEU A 11 -7.21 8.82 -5.53
N SER A 12 -5.98 8.55 -5.12
CA SER A 12 -5.71 7.97 -3.80
C SER A 12 -6.11 8.91 -2.68
N ASP A 13 -5.81 10.21 -2.82
CA ASP A 13 -6.23 11.23 -1.86
C ASP A 13 -7.76 11.32 -1.77
N GLN A 14 -8.44 11.30 -2.91
CA GLN A 14 -9.91 11.29 -2.95
C GLN A 14 -10.47 10.04 -2.27
N TYR A 15 -9.85 8.88 -2.50
CA TYR A 15 -10.24 7.64 -1.85
C TYR A 15 -10.10 7.72 -0.32
N LEU A 16 -8.96 8.23 0.17
CA LEU A 16 -8.72 8.40 1.60
C LEU A 16 -9.74 9.33 2.25
N GLN A 17 -10.09 10.43 1.58
CA GLN A 17 -11.10 11.37 2.07
C GLN A 17 -12.50 10.74 2.13
N ALA A 18 -12.83 9.88 1.17
CA ALA A 18 -14.13 9.21 1.09
C ALA A 18 -14.21 7.95 1.95
N ARG A 19 -13.09 7.46 2.48
CA ARG A 19 -12.97 6.15 3.15
C ARG A 19 -13.92 5.95 4.32
N GLY A 20 -14.26 7.02 5.04
CA GLY A 20 -15.20 6.95 6.17
C GLY A 20 -16.66 7.10 5.77
N ARG A 21 -16.97 7.23 4.49
CA ARG A 21 -18.33 7.43 3.99
C ARG A 21 -18.92 6.11 3.52
N THR A 22 -20.24 5.97 3.66
CA THR A 22 -20.98 4.79 3.18
C THR A 22 -21.32 4.90 1.69
N ASP A 23 -21.13 6.08 1.09
CA ASP A 23 -21.50 6.42 -0.28
C ASP A 23 -20.29 6.58 -1.20
N ILE A 24 -19.20 5.85 -0.96
CA ILE A 24 -18.02 5.87 -1.83
C ILE A 24 -18.45 5.57 -3.27
N ASP A 25 -18.10 6.46 -4.18
CA ASP A 25 -18.38 6.26 -5.60
C ASP A 25 -17.58 5.07 -6.11
N SER A 26 -18.30 4.02 -6.52
CA SER A 26 -17.69 2.80 -7.06
C SER A 26 -16.91 3.06 -8.35
N ILE A 27 -17.23 4.11 -9.08
CA ILE A 27 -16.52 4.50 -10.30
C ILE A 27 -15.12 5.02 -9.94
N ILE A 28 -15.01 5.86 -8.90
CA ILE A 28 -13.73 6.37 -8.41
C ILE A 28 -12.87 5.21 -7.92
N LEU A 29 -13.44 4.30 -7.13
CA LEU A 29 -12.73 3.13 -6.63
C LEU A 29 -12.17 2.27 -7.77
N ARG A 30 -12.99 2.00 -8.80
CA ARG A 30 -12.54 1.24 -9.97
C ARG A 30 -11.42 1.93 -10.73
N LYS A 31 -11.46 3.26 -10.85
CA LYS A 31 -10.38 4.02 -11.51
C LYS A 31 -9.07 3.90 -10.75
N VAL A 32 -9.13 4.03 -9.41
CA VAL A 32 -7.94 3.87 -8.56
C VAL A 32 -7.39 2.44 -8.69
N GLU A 33 -8.25 1.43 -8.60
CA GLU A 33 -7.86 0.03 -8.75
C GLU A 33 -7.20 -0.23 -10.10
N ALA A 34 -7.78 0.29 -11.20
CA ALA A 34 -7.23 0.10 -12.53
C ALA A 34 -5.84 0.73 -12.68
N LEU A 35 -5.65 1.94 -12.17
CA LEU A 35 -4.37 2.64 -12.23
C LEU A 35 -3.29 1.92 -11.42
N ILE A 36 -3.63 1.45 -10.23
CA ILE A 36 -2.69 0.71 -9.38
C ILE A 36 -2.37 -0.65 -9.99
N SER A 37 -3.34 -1.33 -10.61
CA SER A 37 -3.10 -2.60 -11.31
C SER A 37 -2.09 -2.45 -12.46
N GLU A 38 -2.12 -1.35 -13.17
CA GLU A 38 -1.11 -1.06 -14.21
C GLU A 38 0.28 -0.88 -13.60
N VAL A 39 0.37 -0.20 -12.45
CA VAL A 39 1.64 0.07 -11.78
C VAL A 39 2.27 -1.20 -11.22
N ARG A 40 1.47 -2.12 -10.65
CA ARG A 40 1.99 -3.31 -9.97
C ARG A 40 2.75 -4.27 -10.88
N ASN A 41 2.47 -4.26 -12.18
CA ASN A 41 3.06 -5.18 -13.13
C ASN A 41 4.44 -4.77 -13.63
N ASP A 42 4.93 -3.60 -13.19
CA ASP A 42 6.22 -3.06 -13.57
C ASP A 42 6.98 -2.66 -12.29
N THR A 43 8.13 -3.28 -12.08
CA THR A 43 8.96 -3.01 -10.89
C THR A 43 9.35 -1.54 -10.78
N ALA A 44 9.71 -0.89 -11.90
CA ALA A 44 10.06 0.52 -11.91
C ALA A 44 8.87 1.39 -11.48
N ASN A 45 7.67 1.08 -11.97
CA ASN A 45 6.45 1.80 -11.59
C ASN A 45 6.12 1.60 -10.11
N ARG A 46 6.34 0.40 -9.56
CA ARG A 46 6.14 0.14 -8.14
C ARG A 46 7.08 0.98 -7.29
N LEU A 47 8.36 1.07 -7.67
CA LEU A 47 9.32 1.90 -6.94
C LEU A 47 8.97 3.38 -7.01
N MET A 48 8.48 3.84 -8.16
CA MET A 48 8.00 5.23 -8.30
C MET A 48 6.75 5.48 -7.45
N PHE A 49 5.86 4.51 -7.34
CA PHE A 49 4.68 4.59 -6.47
C PHE A 49 5.11 4.72 -5.00
N GLU A 50 6.08 3.92 -4.56
CA GLU A 50 6.63 4.01 -3.21
C GLU A 50 7.30 5.37 -2.96
N ALA A 51 8.02 5.90 -3.95
CA ALA A 51 8.65 7.21 -3.84
C ALA A 51 7.61 8.33 -3.70
N MET A 52 6.48 8.19 -4.37
CA MET A 52 5.37 9.13 -4.25
C MET A 52 4.77 9.10 -2.84
N LEU A 53 4.60 7.93 -2.24
CA LEU A 53 4.14 7.80 -0.86
C LEU A 53 5.15 8.41 0.12
N ASP A 54 6.43 8.17 -0.10
CA ASP A 54 7.51 8.67 0.74
C ASP A 54 7.55 10.20 0.80
N LYS A 55 7.19 10.86 -0.27
CA LYS A 55 7.19 12.31 -0.37
C LYS A 55 6.29 12.96 0.70
N ASP A 56 5.15 12.34 0.98
CA ASP A 56 4.14 12.93 1.88
C ASP A 56 4.08 12.25 3.25
N LEU A 57 4.76 11.11 3.44
CA LEU A 57 4.60 10.25 4.61
C LEU A 57 5.93 9.90 5.29
N ASP A 58 6.82 10.89 5.44
CA ASP A 58 8.07 10.77 6.19
C ASP A 58 8.96 9.60 5.75
N MET A 59 9.04 9.36 4.43
CA MET A 59 9.91 8.33 3.86
C MET A 59 9.59 6.91 4.34
N ILE A 60 8.31 6.63 4.60
CA ILE A 60 7.87 5.39 5.23
C ILE A 60 8.31 4.14 4.47
N MET A 61 8.24 4.15 3.13
CA MET A 61 8.65 2.98 2.33
C MET A 61 10.16 2.80 2.32
N THR A 62 10.91 3.90 2.27
CA THR A 62 12.38 3.85 2.38
C THR A 62 12.79 3.29 3.73
N HIS A 63 12.17 3.74 4.82
CA HIS A 63 12.43 3.19 6.15
C HIS A 63 12.09 1.71 6.23
N LEU A 64 10.94 1.30 5.68
CA LEU A 64 10.54 -0.11 5.70
C LEU A 64 11.55 -1.00 4.98
N ARG A 65 11.97 -0.62 3.77
CA ARG A 65 12.95 -1.40 3.02
C ARG A 65 14.31 -1.44 3.69
N SER A 66 14.72 -0.34 4.32
CA SER A 66 15.99 -0.26 5.05
C SER A 66 15.98 -1.08 6.33
N GLU A 67 14.90 -0.98 7.11
CA GLU A 67 14.81 -1.61 8.44
C GLU A 67 14.31 -3.05 8.38
N MET A 68 13.54 -3.40 7.34
CA MET A 68 12.99 -4.73 7.12
C MET A 68 13.38 -5.27 5.74
N PRO A 69 14.68 -5.46 5.46
CA PRO A 69 15.15 -5.78 4.11
C PRO A 69 14.82 -7.20 3.65
N LYS A 70 14.38 -8.08 4.56
CA LYS A 70 14.10 -9.49 4.26
C LYS A 70 12.66 -9.77 3.87
N LEU A 71 11.80 -8.77 3.84
CA LEU A 71 10.43 -8.94 3.37
C LEU A 71 10.42 -9.25 1.86
N LYS A 72 9.40 -9.97 1.42
CA LYS A 72 9.20 -10.26 0.00
C LYS A 72 8.59 -9.05 -0.72
N GLU A 73 8.77 -8.98 -2.03
CA GLU A 73 8.19 -7.87 -2.81
C GLU A 73 6.67 -7.78 -2.66
N ILE A 74 5.97 -8.90 -2.58
CA ILE A 74 4.53 -8.88 -2.33
C ILE A 74 4.18 -8.26 -0.97
N ASP A 75 5.03 -8.45 0.03
CA ASP A 75 4.82 -7.87 1.36
C ASP A 75 4.99 -6.34 1.32
N TYR A 76 5.99 -5.84 0.60
CA TYR A 76 6.14 -4.40 0.38
C TYR A 76 4.94 -3.82 -0.38
N ALA A 77 4.43 -4.54 -1.38
CA ALA A 77 3.25 -4.11 -2.12
C ALA A 77 2.02 -4.02 -1.21
N ILE A 78 1.77 -5.04 -0.39
CA ILE A 78 0.66 -5.04 0.57
C ILE A 78 0.79 -3.88 1.53
N PHE A 79 1.98 -3.66 2.07
CA PHE A 79 2.22 -2.54 2.99
C PHE A 79 1.95 -1.20 2.32
N SER A 80 2.42 -0.99 1.09
CA SER A 80 2.19 0.26 0.37
C SER A 80 0.70 0.52 0.13
N TYR A 81 -0.08 -0.52 -0.16
CA TYR A 81 -1.53 -0.39 -0.32
C TYR A 81 -2.22 -0.10 1.02
N CYS A 82 -1.71 -0.65 2.11
CA CYS A 82 -2.20 -0.30 3.46
C CYS A 82 -1.94 1.17 3.78
N VAL A 83 -0.77 1.70 3.40
CA VAL A 83 -0.42 3.11 3.58
C VAL A 83 -1.40 4.02 2.85
N VAL A 84 -1.78 3.66 1.63
CA VAL A 84 -2.80 4.39 0.85
C VAL A 84 -4.18 4.31 1.50
N GLY A 85 -4.42 3.30 2.31
CA GLY A 85 -5.68 3.12 3.02
C GLY A 85 -6.63 2.12 2.39
N PHE A 86 -6.16 1.29 1.47
CA PHE A 86 -6.99 0.23 0.89
C PHE A 86 -7.29 -0.84 1.94
N ASP A 87 -8.51 -1.35 1.91
CA ASP A 87 -8.90 -2.48 2.75
C ASP A 87 -8.38 -3.81 2.16
N SER A 88 -8.50 -4.89 2.94
CA SER A 88 -7.99 -6.19 2.52
C SER A 88 -8.72 -6.75 1.31
N THR A 89 -9.99 -6.45 1.13
CA THR A 89 -10.76 -6.85 -0.05
C THR A 89 -10.20 -6.20 -1.32
N THR A 90 -9.94 -4.91 -1.27
CA THR A 90 -9.35 -4.17 -2.39
C THR A 90 -7.94 -4.69 -2.70
N ILE A 91 -7.12 -4.90 -1.68
CA ILE A 91 -5.76 -5.43 -1.85
C ILE A 91 -5.80 -6.82 -2.50
N SER A 92 -6.72 -7.69 -2.09
CA SER A 92 -6.87 -9.02 -2.67
C SER A 92 -7.15 -8.97 -4.18
N ARG A 93 -7.98 -8.02 -4.60
CA ARG A 93 -8.28 -7.81 -6.03
C ARG A 93 -7.07 -7.28 -6.79
N LEU A 94 -6.38 -6.29 -6.23
CA LEU A 94 -5.22 -5.68 -6.88
C LEU A 94 -4.08 -6.67 -7.09
N LEU A 95 -3.89 -7.57 -6.15
CA LEU A 95 -2.80 -8.56 -6.21
C LEU A 95 -3.25 -9.91 -6.78
N ASP A 96 -4.53 -10.07 -7.05
CA ASP A 96 -5.11 -11.33 -7.54
C ASP A 96 -4.77 -12.51 -6.62
N ILE A 97 -4.97 -12.31 -5.33
CA ILE A 97 -4.82 -13.34 -4.29
C ILE A 97 -6.07 -13.36 -3.42
N SER A 98 -6.29 -14.44 -2.67
CA SER A 98 -7.45 -14.53 -1.79
C SER A 98 -7.35 -13.52 -0.65
N ILE A 99 -8.50 -13.11 -0.14
CA ILE A 99 -8.56 -12.21 1.02
C ILE A 99 -7.90 -12.86 2.26
N ASN A 100 -8.06 -14.18 2.42
CA ASN A 100 -7.40 -14.91 3.50
C ASN A 100 -5.88 -14.87 3.38
N ASN A 101 -5.37 -14.91 2.15
CA ASN A 101 -3.93 -14.76 1.89
C ASN A 101 -3.46 -13.36 2.28
N VAL A 102 -4.24 -12.32 1.99
CA VAL A 102 -3.93 -10.94 2.43
C VAL A 102 -3.85 -10.88 3.96
N TYR A 103 -4.85 -11.42 4.66
CA TYR A 103 -4.85 -11.45 6.12
C TYR A 103 -3.64 -12.20 6.69
N ALA A 104 -3.31 -13.35 6.14
CA ALA A 104 -2.18 -14.15 6.59
C ALA A 104 -0.86 -13.40 6.39
N ARG A 105 -0.69 -12.72 5.25
CA ARG A 105 0.52 -11.95 4.96
C ARG A 105 0.64 -10.72 5.86
N LYS A 106 -0.45 -9.99 6.07
CA LYS A 106 -0.47 -8.84 7.00
C LYS A 106 -0.07 -9.28 8.41
N ARG A 107 -0.61 -10.40 8.88
CA ARG A 107 -0.26 -10.94 10.20
C ARG A 107 1.22 -11.29 10.29
N ARG A 108 1.76 -11.92 9.24
CA ARG A 108 3.17 -12.29 9.16
C ARG A 108 4.08 -11.07 9.17
N ILE A 109 3.70 -10.03 8.44
CA ILE A 109 4.45 -8.77 8.42
C ILE A 109 4.48 -8.16 9.83
N LYS A 110 3.33 -8.11 10.51
CA LYS A 110 3.24 -7.62 11.89
C LYS A 110 4.17 -8.38 12.84
N VAL A 111 4.12 -9.71 12.78
CA VAL A 111 4.97 -10.56 13.64
C VAL A 111 6.46 -10.29 13.37
N LYS A 112 6.85 -10.19 12.12
CA LYS A 112 8.26 -9.90 11.75
C LYS A 112 8.69 -8.54 12.25
N ILE A 113 7.84 -7.53 12.17
CA ILE A 113 8.13 -6.19 12.69
C ILE A 113 8.28 -6.23 14.21
N GLU A 114 7.37 -6.90 14.91
CA GLU A 114 7.43 -7.04 16.36
C GLU A 114 8.70 -7.76 16.83
N GLU A 115 9.07 -8.85 16.16
CA GLU A 115 10.27 -9.64 16.48
C GLU A 115 11.54 -8.85 16.25
N LYS A 116 11.64 -8.12 15.14
CA LYS A 116 12.85 -7.35 14.80
C LYS A 116 12.94 -6.05 15.56
N SER A 117 11.81 -5.47 15.97
CA SER A 117 11.74 -4.17 16.66
C SER A 117 12.54 -3.07 15.97
N PRO A 118 12.25 -2.77 14.68
CA PRO A 118 12.97 -1.72 13.97
C PRO A 118 12.68 -0.35 14.56
N GLU A 119 13.49 0.65 14.23
CA GLU A 119 13.36 2.01 14.75
C GLU A 119 11.95 2.59 14.56
N HIS A 120 11.35 2.37 13.39
CA HIS A 120 10.03 2.91 13.05
C HIS A 120 8.90 1.89 13.22
N ALA A 121 9.08 0.89 14.10
CA ALA A 121 8.13 -0.21 14.29
C ALA A 121 6.70 0.28 14.55
N SER A 122 6.52 1.27 15.41
CA SER A 122 5.17 1.76 15.74
C SER A 122 4.46 2.38 14.54
N GLN A 123 5.18 3.12 13.70
CA GLN A 123 4.62 3.67 12.46
C GLN A 123 4.20 2.55 11.50
N PHE A 124 5.04 1.54 11.35
CA PHE A 124 4.74 0.40 10.47
C PHE A 124 3.49 -0.34 10.95
N LEU A 125 3.40 -0.60 12.24
CA LEU A 125 2.27 -1.34 12.81
C LEU A 125 0.96 -0.56 12.67
N GLU A 126 0.98 0.75 12.80
CA GLU A 126 -0.20 1.60 12.59
C GLU A 126 -0.78 1.44 11.17
N MET A 127 0.08 1.31 10.17
CA MET A 127 -0.36 1.17 8.77
C MET A 127 -1.04 -0.18 8.51
N LEU A 128 -0.74 -1.19 9.32
CA LEU A 128 -1.24 -2.55 9.13
C LEU A 128 -2.52 -2.87 9.92
N VAL A 129 -3.05 -1.90 10.62
CA VAL A 129 -4.28 -2.07 11.41
C VAL A 129 -5.52 -2.29 10.54
#